data_7a5841e4335f7636dbf8696c3bf95d51
#
_entry.id   7a5841e4335f7636dbf8696c3bf95d51
#
_cell.length_a   1.000
_cell.length_b   1.000
_cell.length_c   1.000
_cell.angle_alpha   90.00
_cell.angle_beta   90.00
_cell.angle_gamma   90.00
#
_symmetry.space_group_name_H-M   'P 1'
#
loop_
_entity.id
_entity.type
_entity.pdbx_description
1 polymer ?
#
loop_
_entity_poly.entity_id
_entity_poly.type
_entity_poly.pdbx_seq_one_letter_code
_entity_poly.pdbx_strand_id
1 'polypeptide(L)'
;MKDRLDDILMDFLESTLEPFPLSALLRFMGEAATAENYEDLSDYLSYNQLAYLNPSWNGEEPFWISRAGLFTGRTALIRPGKKELAAGVFLPGSRLVPYQDPSYLPHELTFIHNGRILPRVPYETDPDEAYPLYSFFGEEYVPQYLSLDNSANDLLFSDSDGADPSCFSLMAVDVRDVYWSGVFRAGDFLAAKVVDWAGGIFELSVVPAPEESDRDEWLGVLEESLVQEFDSIGPSASMDEQLAFSFFLGQELLFNENAVPVGDLLGWSERVDMEPYGVETRLWHKGSVIPAQS
;
A
#
# COMPACT_ATOMS: atom_id res chain seq x y z
N MET A 1 17.94 5.20 -24.16
CA MET A 1 19.07 5.03 -23.23
C MET A 1 18.61 5.31 -21.80
N LYS A 2 17.82 6.36 -21.56
CA LYS A 2 17.24 6.65 -20.23
C LYS A 2 16.34 5.51 -19.75
N ASP A 3 15.39 5.07 -20.56
CA ASP A 3 14.45 3.97 -20.23
C ASP A 3 15.18 2.68 -19.80
N ARG A 4 16.33 2.35 -20.41
CA ARG A 4 17.10 1.17 -20.04
C ARG A 4 17.82 1.29 -18.68
N LEU A 5 18.19 2.51 -18.27
CA LEU A 5 18.79 2.74 -16.95
C LEU A 5 17.73 2.66 -15.87
N ASP A 6 16.54 3.17 -16.14
CA ASP A 6 15.41 3.08 -15.23
C ASP A 6 15.00 1.61 -15.01
N ASP A 7 14.93 0.78 -16.07
CA ASP A 7 14.67 -0.67 -15.95
C ASP A 7 15.72 -1.38 -15.07
N ILE A 8 17.03 -1.10 -15.29
CA ILE A 8 18.11 -1.69 -14.50
C ILE A 8 18.03 -1.27 -13.03
N LEU A 9 17.71 -0.01 -12.79
CA LEU A 9 17.51 0.52 -11.43
C LEU A 9 16.37 -0.20 -10.73
N MET A 10 15.22 -0.33 -11.38
CA MET A 10 14.06 -1.02 -10.82
C MET A 10 14.35 -2.50 -10.56
N ASP A 11 14.98 -3.22 -11.50
CA ASP A 11 15.41 -4.61 -11.31
C ASP A 11 16.28 -4.78 -10.05
N PHE A 12 17.18 -3.83 -9.77
CA PHE A 12 18.00 -3.87 -8.56
C PHE A 12 17.16 -3.64 -7.30
N LEU A 13 16.32 -2.60 -7.31
CA LEU A 13 15.53 -2.21 -6.13
C LEU A 13 14.50 -3.27 -5.75
N GLU A 14 13.87 -3.92 -6.73
CA GLU A 14 12.89 -4.98 -6.53
C GLU A 14 13.53 -6.28 -6.04
N SER A 15 14.75 -6.59 -6.51
CA SER A 15 15.45 -7.82 -6.12
C SER A 15 16.28 -7.69 -4.84
N THR A 16 16.58 -6.47 -4.37
CA THR A 16 17.44 -6.21 -3.21
C THR A 16 16.59 -5.99 -1.96
N LEU A 17 16.48 -7.03 -1.13
CA LEU A 17 15.66 -7.02 0.09
C LEU A 17 16.42 -6.54 1.33
N GLU A 18 17.74 -6.56 1.31
CA GLU A 18 18.59 -6.11 2.40
C GLU A 18 19.04 -4.66 2.18
N PRO A 19 19.35 -3.91 3.25
CA PRO A 19 19.95 -2.58 3.10
C PRO A 19 21.23 -2.61 2.27
N PHE A 20 21.39 -1.67 1.36
CA PHE A 20 22.49 -1.61 0.40
C PHE A 20 23.18 -0.23 0.38
N PRO A 21 24.50 -0.15 0.10
CA PRO A 21 25.19 1.10 -0.17
C PRO A 21 24.99 1.53 -1.63
N LEU A 22 24.96 2.84 -1.90
CA LEU A 22 24.82 3.34 -3.30
C LEU A 22 25.93 2.85 -4.22
N SER A 23 27.13 2.58 -3.70
CA SER A 23 28.22 1.97 -4.48
C SER A 23 27.87 0.60 -5.06
N ALA A 24 27.02 -0.18 -4.38
CA ALA A 24 26.53 -1.46 -4.90
C ALA A 24 25.56 -1.25 -6.07
N LEU A 25 24.66 -0.29 -5.96
CA LEU A 25 23.71 0.07 -7.01
C LEU A 25 24.42 0.66 -8.23
N LEU A 26 25.33 1.62 -8.07
CA LEU A 26 26.13 2.17 -9.18
C LEU A 26 26.90 1.06 -9.92
N ARG A 27 27.50 0.12 -9.19
CA ARG A 27 28.20 -1.02 -9.79
C ARG A 27 27.25 -1.91 -10.60
N PHE A 28 26.05 -2.16 -10.10
CA PHE A 28 25.03 -2.94 -10.79
C PHE A 28 24.58 -2.26 -12.09
N MET A 29 24.44 -0.93 -12.06
CA MET A 29 24.11 -0.11 -13.23
C MET A 29 25.30 0.00 -14.22
N GLY A 30 26.51 -0.38 -13.83
CA GLY A 30 27.73 -0.23 -14.63
C GLY A 30 28.31 1.19 -14.61
N GLU A 31 27.90 2.00 -13.63
CA GLU A 31 28.31 3.39 -13.48
C GLU A 31 29.52 3.53 -12.53
N ALA A 32 30.32 4.59 -12.72
CA ALA A 32 31.47 4.86 -11.88
C ALA A 32 31.01 5.46 -10.52
N ALA A 33 31.69 5.06 -9.44
CA ALA A 33 31.47 5.59 -8.11
C ALA A 33 32.14 6.98 -7.94
N THR A 34 31.60 7.99 -8.62
CA THR A 34 32.02 9.40 -8.51
C THR A 34 31.11 10.17 -7.57
N ALA A 35 31.59 11.27 -6.99
CA ALA A 35 30.75 12.11 -6.12
C ALA A 35 29.49 12.61 -6.82
N GLU A 36 29.59 12.98 -8.10
CA GLU A 36 28.47 13.40 -8.94
C GLU A 36 27.42 12.29 -9.08
N ASN A 37 27.82 11.05 -9.46
CA ASN A 37 26.90 9.93 -9.60
C ASN A 37 26.24 9.52 -8.25
N TYR A 38 26.95 9.70 -7.14
CA TYR A 38 26.36 9.50 -5.81
C TYR A 38 25.27 10.52 -5.50
N GLU A 39 25.54 11.80 -5.75
CA GLU A 39 24.60 12.90 -5.53
C GLU A 39 23.35 12.74 -6.41
N ASP A 40 23.55 12.58 -7.72
CA ASP A 40 22.47 12.37 -8.70
C ASP A 40 21.58 11.18 -8.33
N LEU A 41 22.18 10.04 -7.97
CA LEU A 41 21.43 8.84 -7.62
C LEU A 41 20.70 8.98 -6.29
N SER A 42 21.33 9.59 -5.28
CA SER A 42 20.71 9.88 -3.99
C SER A 42 19.49 10.77 -4.15
N ASP A 43 19.63 11.84 -4.93
CA ASP A 43 18.55 12.78 -5.19
C ASP A 43 17.42 12.11 -5.98
N TYR A 44 17.75 11.29 -6.98
CA TYR A 44 16.77 10.54 -7.77
C TYR A 44 15.96 9.57 -6.92
N LEU A 45 16.62 8.77 -6.06
CA LEU A 45 15.96 7.80 -5.17
C LEU A 45 15.06 8.50 -4.15
N SER A 46 15.53 9.62 -3.57
CA SER A 46 14.78 10.39 -2.59
C SER A 46 13.58 11.09 -3.22
N TYR A 47 13.78 11.74 -4.39
CA TYR A 47 12.71 12.45 -5.07
C TYR A 47 11.56 11.55 -5.50
N ASN A 48 11.90 10.35 -6.02
CA ASN A 48 10.91 9.38 -6.49
C ASN A 48 10.48 8.39 -5.40
N GLN A 49 10.91 8.58 -4.15
CA GLN A 49 10.58 7.70 -3.01
C GLN A 49 10.79 6.21 -3.28
N LEU A 50 11.82 5.85 -4.07
CA LEU A 50 12.10 4.47 -4.49
C LEU A 50 12.85 3.68 -3.42
N ALA A 51 13.68 4.38 -2.64
CA ALA A 51 14.42 3.83 -1.52
C ALA A 51 14.64 4.90 -0.45
N TYR A 52 14.89 4.48 0.76
CA TYR A 52 15.01 5.34 1.93
C TYR A 52 16.40 5.21 2.55
N LEU A 53 16.99 6.36 2.93
CA LEU A 53 18.27 6.43 3.59
C LEU A 53 18.16 5.97 5.05
N ASN A 54 18.88 4.92 5.44
CA ASN A 54 18.85 4.43 6.82
C ASN A 54 19.55 5.41 7.78
N PRO A 55 18.83 6.09 8.68
CA PRO A 55 19.39 7.10 9.57
C PRO A 55 20.32 6.53 10.67
N SER A 56 20.21 5.22 10.95
CA SER A 56 20.96 4.55 12.01
C SER A 56 22.35 4.09 11.58
N TRP A 57 22.75 4.36 10.34
CA TRP A 57 24.04 3.93 9.82
C TRP A 57 25.18 4.83 10.32
N ASN A 58 26.21 4.21 10.89
CA ASN A 58 27.42 4.87 11.44
C ASN A 58 28.70 4.51 10.66
N GLY A 59 28.57 3.93 9.46
CA GLY A 59 29.69 3.52 8.61
C GLY A 59 30.25 4.65 7.74
N GLU A 60 31.23 4.30 6.87
CA GLU A 60 31.87 5.25 5.94
C GLU A 60 30.93 5.63 4.79
N GLU A 61 30.01 4.75 4.39
CA GLU A 61 29.03 4.96 3.34
C GLU A 61 27.61 4.70 3.90
N PRO A 62 26.64 5.59 3.65
CA PRO A 62 25.26 5.39 4.09
C PRO A 62 24.58 4.23 3.35
N PHE A 63 23.70 3.52 4.05
CA PHE A 63 22.90 2.44 3.51
C PHE A 63 21.48 2.89 3.23
N TRP A 64 20.93 2.34 2.15
CA TRP A 64 19.58 2.57 1.69
C TRP A 64 18.77 1.28 1.80
N ILE A 65 17.46 1.40 1.93
CA ILE A 65 16.54 0.28 1.85
C ILE A 65 15.49 0.58 0.78
N SER A 66 15.28 -0.36 -0.16
CA SER A 66 14.23 -0.25 -1.16
C SER A 66 12.84 -0.49 -0.55
N ARG A 67 11.76 -0.11 -1.22
CA ARG A 67 10.40 -0.46 -0.81
C ARG A 67 10.22 -1.98 -0.72
N ALA A 68 10.74 -2.73 -1.69
CA ALA A 68 10.73 -4.19 -1.65
C ALA A 68 11.40 -4.73 -0.38
N GLY A 69 12.57 -4.19 -0.02
CA GLY A 69 13.28 -4.55 1.22
C GLY A 69 12.54 -4.15 2.49
N LEU A 70 11.84 -3.00 2.47
CA LEU A 70 11.06 -2.51 3.62
C LEU A 70 9.84 -3.38 3.90
N PHE A 71 9.11 -3.81 2.86
CA PHE A 71 7.81 -4.47 3.01
C PHE A 71 7.84 -5.99 2.85
N THR A 72 8.79 -6.59 2.12
CA THR A 72 8.86 -8.06 1.99
C THR A 72 9.04 -8.71 3.36
N GLY A 73 8.22 -9.71 3.64
CA GLY A 73 8.15 -10.40 4.92
C GLY A 73 7.30 -9.71 5.98
N ARG A 74 6.85 -8.46 5.75
CA ARG A 74 5.95 -7.72 6.65
C ARG A 74 4.49 -8.11 6.39
N THR A 75 3.60 -7.75 7.30
CA THR A 75 2.19 -8.16 7.27
C THR A 75 1.29 -6.95 7.29
N ALA A 76 0.46 -6.82 6.26
CA ALA A 76 -0.68 -5.91 6.26
C ALA A 76 -1.85 -6.54 7.00
N LEU A 77 -2.54 -5.77 7.83
CA LEU A 77 -3.74 -6.23 8.51
C LEU A 77 -4.99 -5.63 7.86
N ILE A 78 -6.02 -6.45 7.74
CA ILE A 78 -7.26 -6.12 7.04
C ILE A 78 -8.43 -6.49 7.92
N ARG A 79 -9.36 -5.56 8.08
CA ARG A 79 -10.65 -5.80 8.73
C ARG A 79 -11.68 -6.22 7.66
N PRO A 80 -12.08 -7.50 7.60
CA PRO A 80 -13.12 -7.90 6.66
C PRO A 80 -14.46 -7.24 6.97
N GLY A 81 -15.16 -6.83 5.93
CA GLY A 81 -16.53 -6.32 6.04
C GLY A 81 -17.52 -7.43 6.42
N LYS A 82 -18.68 -7.06 7.01
CA LYS A 82 -19.70 -8.04 7.42
C LYS A 82 -20.21 -8.88 6.25
N LYS A 83 -20.37 -8.27 5.07
CA LYS A 83 -20.84 -8.98 3.87
C LYS A 83 -19.76 -9.87 3.28
N GLU A 84 -18.50 -9.43 3.29
CA GLU A 84 -17.35 -10.26 2.89
C GLU A 84 -17.24 -11.51 3.77
N LEU A 85 -17.36 -11.34 5.09
CA LEU A 85 -17.36 -12.48 6.04
C LEU A 85 -18.50 -13.44 5.76
N ALA A 86 -19.73 -12.93 5.53
CA ALA A 86 -20.89 -13.75 5.24
C ALA A 86 -20.75 -14.53 3.93
N ALA A 87 -20.10 -13.94 2.92
CA ALA A 87 -19.84 -14.56 1.62
C ALA A 87 -18.58 -15.43 1.60
N GLY A 88 -17.70 -15.29 2.59
CA GLY A 88 -16.40 -15.98 2.63
C GLY A 88 -15.42 -15.46 1.58
N VAL A 89 -15.48 -14.16 1.29
CA VAL A 89 -14.63 -13.51 0.29
C VAL A 89 -13.88 -12.33 0.90
N PHE A 90 -12.89 -11.85 0.16
CA PHE A 90 -12.09 -10.68 0.46
C PHE A 90 -11.92 -9.82 -0.80
N LEU A 91 -12.20 -8.53 -0.69
CA LEU A 91 -11.97 -7.52 -1.71
C LEU A 91 -10.68 -6.75 -1.38
N PRO A 92 -9.60 -6.87 -2.15
CA PRO A 92 -8.35 -6.19 -1.82
C PRO A 92 -8.50 -4.66 -1.81
N GLY A 93 -8.92 -4.07 -2.92
CA GLY A 93 -9.00 -2.62 -3.05
C GLY A 93 -7.69 -1.94 -2.63
N SER A 94 -7.78 -0.81 -1.94
CA SER A 94 -6.64 -0.06 -1.41
C SER A 94 -6.08 -0.59 -0.07
N ARG A 95 -6.65 -1.66 0.47
CA ARG A 95 -6.33 -2.12 1.84
C ARG A 95 -4.90 -2.64 2.02
N LEU A 96 -4.20 -2.91 0.91
CA LEU A 96 -2.82 -3.40 0.92
C LEU A 96 -1.79 -2.31 0.64
N VAL A 97 -2.21 -1.08 0.40
CA VAL A 97 -1.29 0.05 0.29
C VAL A 97 -0.72 0.37 1.69
N PRO A 98 0.61 0.52 1.83
CA PRO A 98 1.69 0.53 0.84
C PRO A 98 2.44 -0.81 0.68
N TYR A 99 1.87 -1.91 1.14
CA TYR A 99 2.51 -3.25 1.17
C TYR A 99 2.64 -3.91 -0.21
N GLN A 100 2.16 -3.28 -1.26
CA GLN A 100 2.24 -3.75 -2.65
C GLN A 100 3.03 -2.77 -3.52
N ASP A 101 3.59 -3.26 -4.61
CA ASP A 101 4.12 -2.40 -5.66
C ASP A 101 2.95 -1.60 -6.28
N PRO A 102 3.05 -0.25 -6.37
CA PRO A 102 1.98 0.60 -6.88
C PRO A 102 1.66 0.38 -8.36
N SER A 103 2.50 -0.34 -9.11
CA SER A 103 2.21 -0.73 -10.49
C SER A 103 1.12 -1.79 -10.60
N TYR A 104 0.87 -2.58 -9.53
CA TYR A 104 -0.20 -3.59 -9.51
C TYR A 104 -1.55 -2.99 -9.14
N LEU A 105 -2.54 -3.34 -9.94
CA LEU A 105 -3.94 -3.10 -9.59
C LEU A 105 -4.43 -4.18 -8.59
N PRO A 106 -5.42 -3.88 -7.74
CA PRO A 106 -5.88 -4.81 -6.71
C PRO A 106 -6.30 -6.20 -7.24
N HIS A 107 -6.83 -6.28 -8.46
CA HIS A 107 -7.25 -7.54 -9.08
C HIS A 107 -6.08 -8.35 -9.64
N GLU A 108 -4.91 -7.77 -9.84
CA GLU A 108 -3.69 -8.44 -10.34
C GLU A 108 -2.91 -9.14 -9.23
N LEU A 109 -3.14 -8.74 -7.96
CA LEU A 109 -2.45 -9.32 -6.82
C LEU A 109 -2.75 -10.81 -6.67
N THR A 110 -1.74 -11.58 -6.28
CA THR A 110 -1.85 -13.02 -6.04
C THR A 110 -1.90 -13.31 -4.53
N PHE A 111 -2.90 -14.07 -4.11
CA PHE A 111 -3.06 -14.49 -2.73
C PHE A 111 -2.86 -16.00 -2.60
N ILE A 112 -2.07 -16.39 -1.60
CA ILE A 112 -1.82 -17.81 -1.27
C ILE A 112 -2.22 -18.10 0.17
N HIS A 113 -2.58 -19.36 0.43
CA HIS A 113 -2.79 -19.89 1.76
C HIS A 113 -2.28 -21.33 1.81
N ASN A 114 -1.42 -21.67 2.77
CA ASN A 114 -0.80 -23.00 2.89
C ASN A 114 -0.17 -23.47 1.56
N GLY A 115 0.52 -22.58 0.85
CA GLY A 115 1.19 -22.84 -0.43
C GLY A 115 0.27 -23.04 -1.64
N ARG A 116 -1.03 -22.73 -1.53
CA ARG A 116 -1.99 -22.80 -2.63
C ARG A 116 -2.50 -21.43 -3.00
N ILE A 117 -2.58 -21.13 -4.30
CA ILE A 117 -3.19 -19.90 -4.80
C ILE A 117 -4.69 -19.96 -4.52
N LEU A 118 -5.20 -18.88 -3.93
CA LEU A 118 -6.63 -18.71 -3.67
C LEU A 118 -7.33 -18.25 -4.96
N PRO A 119 -8.51 -18.81 -5.28
CA PRO A 119 -9.22 -18.46 -6.50
C PRO A 119 -9.88 -17.08 -6.37
N ARG A 120 -10.00 -16.39 -7.51
CA ARG A 120 -10.85 -15.21 -7.66
C ARG A 120 -12.26 -15.65 -8.06
N VAL A 121 -13.26 -15.01 -7.48
CA VAL A 121 -14.69 -15.27 -7.75
C VAL A 121 -15.42 -13.97 -7.96
N PRO A 122 -16.38 -13.88 -8.91
CA PRO A 122 -17.25 -12.72 -9.04
C PRO A 122 -18.06 -12.53 -7.76
N TYR A 123 -18.12 -11.29 -7.27
CA TYR A 123 -18.85 -10.93 -6.07
C TYR A 123 -19.64 -9.64 -6.32
N GLU A 124 -20.94 -9.71 -6.11
CA GLU A 124 -21.86 -8.58 -6.26
C GLU A 124 -21.82 -7.72 -4.99
N THR A 125 -21.56 -6.44 -5.14
CA THR A 125 -21.47 -5.47 -4.04
C THR A 125 -22.16 -4.15 -4.40
N ASP A 126 -22.64 -3.42 -3.42
CA ASP A 126 -23.21 -2.10 -3.65
C ASP A 126 -22.13 -1.01 -3.69
N PRO A 127 -22.50 0.19 -4.20
CA PRO A 127 -21.57 1.32 -4.28
C PRO A 127 -20.97 1.72 -2.93
N ASP A 128 -21.74 1.68 -1.85
CA ASP A 128 -21.29 2.09 -0.52
C ASP A 128 -20.14 1.21 0.01
N GLU A 129 -20.02 -0.02 -0.47
CA GLU A 129 -18.91 -0.92 -0.15
C GLU A 129 -17.79 -0.86 -1.19
N ALA A 130 -18.13 -0.69 -2.48
CA ALA A 130 -17.15 -0.67 -3.56
C ALA A 130 -16.33 0.64 -3.58
N TYR A 131 -17.00 1.79 -3.55
CA TYR A 131 -16.33 3.09 -3.69
C TYR A 131 -15.21 3.32 -2.66
N PRO A 132 -15.38 3.06 -1.36
CA PRO A 132 -14.30 3.27 -0.37
C PRO A 132 -13.04 2.45 -0.62
N LEU A 133 -13.15 1.31 -1.33
CA LEU A 133 -12.00 0.47 -1.66
C LEU A 133 -11.12 1.06 -2.77
N TYR A 134 -11.64 1.99 -3.56
CA TYR A 134 -10.96 2.57 -4.71
C TYR A 134 -10.81 4.09 -4.62
N SER A 135 -11.62 4.79 -3.82
CA SER A 135 -11.54 6.25 -3.64
C SER A 135 -10.19 6.72 -3.07
N PHE A 136 -9.47 5.82 -2.42
CA PHE A 136 -8.10 6.04 -1.97
C PHE A 136 -7.15 6.44 -3.12
N PHE A 137 -7.38 5.95 -4.32
CA PHE A 137 -6.60 6.29 -5.52
C PHE A 137 -7.07 7.59 -6.21
N GLY A 138 -8.14 8.19 -5.72
CA GLY A 138 -8.80 9.37 -6.29
C GLY A 138 -10.23 9.04 -6.75
N GLU A 139 -11.19 9.84 -6.31
CA GLU A 139 -12.61 9.58 -6.59
C GLU A 139 -12.92 9.55 -8.09
N GLU A 140 -12.25 10.36 -8.90
CA GLU A 140 -12.44 10.42 -10.35
C GLU A 140 -11.98 9.14 -11.07
N TYR A 141 -11.09 8.36 -10.48
CA TYR A 141 -10.57 7.12 -11.03
C TYR A 141 -11.38 5.88 -10.64
N VAL A 142 -12.29 5.99 -9.66
CA VAL A 142 -13.08 4.84 -9.18
C VAL A 142 -13.78 4.09 -10.30
N PRO A 143 -14.49 4.74 -11.26
CA PRO A 143 -15.14 4.04 -12.38
C PRO A 143 -14.14 3.23 -13.22
N GLN A 144 -12.95 3.79 -13.47
CA GLN A 144 -11.89 3.11 -14.23
C GLN A 144 -11.38 1.86 -13.51
N TYR A 145 -11.12 1.97 -12.21
CA TYR A 145 -10.65 0.84 -11.40
C TYR A 145 -11.71 -0.28 -11.32
N LEU A 146 -12.98 0.07 -11.16
CA LEU A 146 -14.07 -0.90 -11.12
C LEU A 146 -14.23 -1.63 -12.47
N SER A 147 -14.06 -0.93 -13.60
CA SER A 147 -14.06 -1.53 -14.95
C SER A 147 -12.85 -2.45 -15.16
N LEU A 148 -11.65 -2.05 -14.70
CA LEU A 148 -10.45 -2.86 -14.80
C LEU A 148 -10.51 -4.11 -13.93
N ASP A 149 -11.13 -4.02 -12.75
CA ASP A 149 -11.35 -5.16 -11.86
C ASP A 149 -12.25 -6.22 -12.52
N ASN A 150 -13.36 -5.80 -13.12
CA ASN A 150 -14.25 -6.69 -13.82
C ASN A 150 -14.97 -5.96 -14.98
N SER A 151 -14.72 -6.42 -16.21
CA SER A 151 -15.34 -5.86 -17.43
C SER A 151 -16.87 -5.93 -17.46
N ALA A 152 -17.50 -6.69 -16.58
CA ALA A 152 -18.96 -6.66 -16.42
C ALA A 152 -19.46 -5.27 -15.98
N ASN A 153 -18.59 -4.45 -15.37
CA ASN A 153 -18.92 -3.08 -14.96
C ASN A 153 -18.85 -2.06 -16.10
N ASP A 154 -18.22 -2.37 -17.24
CA ASP A 154 -18.06 -1.42 -18.38
C ASP A 154 -19.38 -0.83 -18.85
N LEU A 155 -20.43 -1.64 -18.90
CA LEU A 155 -21.75 -1.21 -19.34
C LEU A 155 -22.40 -0.25 -18.35
N LEU A 156 -22.08 -0.35 -17.07
CA LEU A 156 -22.67 0.50 -16.02
C LEU A 156 -22.21 1.95 -16.15
N PHE A 157 -21.02 2.18 -16.72
CA PHE A 157 -20.45 3.51 -16.91
C PHE A 157 -20.66 4.07 -18.33
N SER A 158 -21.00 3.21 -19.30
CA SER A 158 -21.23 3.61 -20.69
C SER A 158 -22.68 4.03 -20.99
N ASP A 159 -23.66 3.48 -20.28
CA ASP A 159 -25.10 3.77 -20.43
C ASP A 159 -25.56 4.85 -19.43
N SER A 160 -24.89 6.01 -19.42
CA SER A 160 -25.23 7.08 -18.48
C SER A 160 -26.50 7.87 -18.90
N ASP A 161 -27.66 7.31 -18.64
CA ASP A 161 -28.90 8.11 -18.44
C ASP A 161 -28.90 8.83 -17.07
N GLY A 162 -27.69 8.93 -16.41
CA GLY A 162 -27.50 9.67 -15.17
C GLY A 162 -27.98 8.97 -13.89
N ALA A 163 -28.26 7.68 -13.95
CA ALA A 163 -28.56 6.88 -12.76
C ALA A 163 -27.26 6.20 -12.27
N ASP A 164 -26.92 6.40 -11.02
CA ASP A 164 -25.80 5.67 -10.40
C ASP A 164 -26.08 4.17 -10.42
N PRO A 165 -25.05 3.33 -10.72
CA PRO A 165 -25.21 1.89 -10.66
C PRO A 165 -25.65 1.44 -9.26
N SER A 166 -26.59 0.51 -9.17
CA SER A 166 -27.06 -0.03 -7.89
C SER A 166 -26.21 -1.18 -7.36
N CYS A 167 -25.36 -1.75 -8.21
CA CYS A 167 -24.53 -2.92 -7.88
C CYS A 167 -23.32 -2.98 -8.82
N PHE A 168 -22.18 -3.40 -8.29
CA PHE A 168 -20.96 -3.71 -9.04
C PHE A 168 -20.59 -5.18 -8.88
N SER A 169 -19.99 -5.77 -9.90
CA SER A 169 -19.38 -7.09 -9.85
C SER A 169 -17.88 -6.95 -9.73
N LEU A 170 -17.28 -7.40 -8.63
CA LEU A 170 -15.83 -7.33 -8.37
C LEU A 170 -15.23 -8.73 -8.30
N MET A 171 -13.95 -8.84 -8.65
CA MET A 171 -13.21 -10.10 -8.57
C MET A 171 -12.63 -10.29 -7.15
N ALA A 172 -13.47 -10.77 -6.25
CA ALA A 172 -13.09 -11.07 -4.86
C ALA A 172 -12.23 -12.33 -4.76
N VAL A 173 -11.40 -12.41 -3.73
CA VAL A 173 -10.63 -13.60 -3.36
C VAL A 173 -11.50 -14.51 -2.50
N ASP A 174 -11.61 -15.79 -2.84
CA ASP A 174 -12.27 -16.79 -2.00
C ASP A 174 -11.37 -17.14 -0.80
N VAL A 175 -11.79 -16.74 0.40
CA VAL A 175 -11.02 -16.93 1.64
C VAL A 175 -11.69 -17.88 2.64
N ARG A 176 -12.65 -18.69 2.21
CA ARG A 176 -13.36 -19.63 3.08
C ARG A 176 -12.41 -20.60 3.78
N ASP A 177 -11.42 -21.12 3.05
CA ASP A 177 -10.41 -22.02 3.61
C ASP A 177 -9.51 -21.31 4.64
N VAL A 178 -9.21 -20.02 4.44
CA VAL A 178 -8.43 -19.20 5.37
C VAL A 178 -9.19 -19.02 6.68
N TYR A 179 -10.47 -18.65 6.60
CA TYR A 179 -11.32 -18.50 7.79
C TYR A 179 -11.52 -19.81 8.56
N TRP A 180 -11.70 -20.91 7.86
CA TRP A 180 -11.89 -22.22 8.47
C TRP A 180 -10.62 -22.73 9.16
N SER A 181 -9.48 -22.66 8.48
CA SER A 181 -8.21 -23.14 9.04
C SER A 181 -7.73 -22.28 10.21
N GLY A 182 -7.96 -20.94 10.15
CA GLY A 182 -7.61 -19.99 11.19
C GLY A 182 -8.63 -19.88 12.33
N VAL A 183 -9.78 -20.57 12.24
CA VAL A 183 -10.87 -20.48 13.23
C VAL A 183 -11.28 -19.02 13.49
N PHE A 184 -11.56 -18.30 12.40
CA PHE A 184 -11.91 -16.86 12.44
C PHE A 184 -13.04 -16.57 13.44
N ARG A 185 -12.82 -15.59 14.30
CA ARG A 185 -13.79 -15.12 15.30
C ARG A 185 -14.21 -13.68 15.00
N ALA A 186 -15.35 -13.28 15.54
CA ALA A 186 -15.79 -11.88 15.41
C ALA A 186 -14.75 -10.94 16.03
N GLY A 187 -14.24 -10.00 15.22
CA GLY A 187 -13.20 -9.05 15.60
C GLY A 187 -11.80 -9.42 15.11
N ASP A 188 -11.53 -10.66 14.71
CA ASP A 188 -10.23 -11.04 14.13
C ASP A 188 -9.95 -10.28 12.81
N PHE A 189 -8.68 -10.22 12.45
CA PHE A 189 -8.21 -9.65 11.20
C PHE A 189 -7.76 -10.72 10.22
N LEU A 190 -7.81 -10.38 8.94
CA LEU A 190 -7.08 -11.07 7.90
C LEU A 190 -5.67 -10.48 7.86
N ALA A 191 -4.67 -11.33 8.01
CA ALA A 191 -3.27 -10.97 7.90
C ALA A 191 -2.77 -11.34 6.50
N ALA A 192 -2.27 -10.36 5.75
CA ALA A 192 -1.68 -10.52 4.43
C ALA A 192 -0.17 -10.28 4.52
N LYS A 193 0.59 -11.36 4.66
CA LYS A 193 2.05 -11.30 4.70
C LYS A 193 2.59 -11.14 3.28
N VAL A 194 3.42 -10.14 3.05
CA VAL A 194 4.11 -9.92 1.78
C VAL A 194 5.14 -11.02 1.57
N VAL A 195 4.92 -11.89 0.59
CA VAL A 195 5.86 -12.96 0.19
C VAL A 195 6.83 -12.43 -0.85
N ASP A 196 6.30 -11.67 -1.80
CA ASP A 196 7.04 -11.04 -2.89
C ASP A 196 6.38 -9.69 -3.20
N TRP A 197 7.06 -8.61 -2.84
CA TRP A 197 6.53 -7.26 -3.01
C TRP A 197 6.45 -6.90 -4.49
N ALA A 198 7.52 -7.13 -5.24
CA ALA A 198 7.61 -6.85 -6.67
C ALA A 198 6.70 -7.76 -7.51
N GLY A 199 6.43 -8.99 -7.04
CA GLY A 199 5.50 -9.92 -7.69
C GLY A 199 4.05 -9.77 -7.22
N GLY A 200 3.73 -8.87 -6.29
CA GLY A 200 2.38 -8.69 -5.76
C GLY A 200 1.81 -9.95 -5.09
N ILE A 201 2.65 -10.75 -4.38
CA ILE A 201 2.26 -12.04 -3.79
C ILE A 201 2.13 -11.92 -2.27
N PHE A 202 0.96 -12.33 -1.76
CA PHE A 202 0.63 -12.29 -0.33
C PHE A 202 0.20 -13.66 0.20
N GLU A 203 0.67 -14.01 1.41
CA GLU A 203 0.17 -15.18 2.13
C GLU A 203 -0.88 -14.75 3.16
N LEU A 204 -2.09 -15.32 3.04
CA LEU A 204 -3.20 -14.98 3.94
C LEU A 204 -3.27 -15.93 5.13
N SER A 205 -3.55 -15.33 6.30
CA SER A 205 -3.84 -16.05 7.55
C SER A 205 -4.83 -15.25 8.39
N VAL A 206 -5.28 -15.81 9.52
CA VAL A 206 -6.14 -15.13 10.50
C VAL A 206 -5.31 -14.80 11.73
N VAL A 207 -5.47 -13.59 12.25
CA VAL A 207 -4.86 -13.16 13.52
C VAL A 207 -5.91 -12.48 14.41
N PRO A 208 -5.81 -12.60 15.74
CA PRO A 208 -6.68 -11.86 16.64
C PRO A 208 -6.40 -10.35 16.57
N ALA A 209 -7.41 -9.53 16.80
CA ALA A 209 -7.19 -8.10 16.96
C ALA A 209 -6.40 -7.84 18.26
N PRO A 210 -5.52 -6.82 18.29
CA PRO A 210 -4.83 -6.41 19.50
C PRO A 210 -5.80 -5.78 20.52
N GLU A 211 -5.32 -5.59 21.74
CA GLU A 211 -6.06 -4.85 22.76
C GLU A 211 -6.24 -3.38 22.32
N GLU A 212 -7.29 -2.72 22.82
CA GLU A 212 -7.63 -1.34 22.41
C GLU A 212 -6.50 -0.35 22.69
N SER A 213 -5.79 -0.50 23.84
CA SER A 213 -4.65 0.34 24.20
C SER A 213 -3.48 0.22 23.21
N ASP A 214 -3.20 -0.99 22.78
CA ASP A 214 -2.10 -1.27 21.86
C ASP A 214 -2.43 -0.78 20.43
N ARG A 215 -3.70 -0.90 20.06
CA ARG A 215 -4.25 -0.31 18.83
C ARG A 215 -4.07 1.20 18.79
N ASP A 216 -4.46 1.90 19.87
CA ASP A 216 -4.37 3.36 19.93
C ASP A 216 -2.91 3.83 19.96
N GLU A 217 -2.01 3.10 20.59
CA GLU A 217 -0.56 3.37 20.55
C GLU A 217 -0.02 3.25 19.12
N TRP A 218 -0.37 2.16 18.42
CA TRP A 218 0.06 1.92 17.05
C TRP A 218 -0.45 3.02 16.09
N LEU A 219 -1.74 3.38 16.19
CA LEU A 219 -2.33 4.45 15.38
C LEU A 219 -1.68 5.81 15.67
N GLY A 220 -1.32 6.08 16.92
CA GLY A 220 -0.59 7.28 17.30
C GLY A 220 0.81 7.36 16.66
N VAL A 221 1.53 6.23 16.57
CA VAL A 221 2.82 6.17 15.87
C VAL A 221 2.64 6.43 14.38
N LEU A 222 1.63 5.83 13.74
CA LEU A 222 1.36 6.05 12.32
C LEU A 222 0.98 7.51 12.03
N GLU A 223 0.10 8.09 12.85
CA GLU A 223 -0.30 9.51 12.73
C GLU A 223 0.91 10.45 12.84
N GLU A 224 1.78 10.24 13.84
CA GLU A 224 2.96 11.08 14.03
C GLU A 224 3.96 10.93 12.88
N SER A 225 4.16 9.72 12.37
CA SER A 225 5.01 9.45 11.21
C SER A 225 4.49 10.12 9.94
N LEU A 226 3.16 10.14 9.74
CA LEU A 226 2.53 10.86 8.62
C LEU A 226 2.70 12.38 8.74
N VAL A 227 2.48 12.93 9.92
CA VAL A 227 2.68 14.38 10.13
C VAL A 227 4.14 14.77 9.88
N GLN A 228 5.09 13.95 10.31
CA GLN A 228 6.50 14.16 10.00
C GLN A 228 6.80 14.05 8.50
N GLU A 229 6.13 13.15 7.78
CA GLU A 229 6.24 13.04 6.33
C GLU A 229 5.74 14.31 5.63
N PHE A 230 4.56 14.85 6.01
CA PHE A 230 4.02 16.08 5.44
C PHE A 230 4.99 17.25 5.55
N ASP A 231 5.70 17.35 6.68
CA ASP A 231 6.71 18.38 6.91
C ASP A 231 8.00 18.16 6.09
N SER A 232 8.31 16.90 5.75
CA SER A 232 9.57 16.49 5.10
C SER A 232 9.49 16.52 3.57
N ILE A 233 8.42 15.96 3.00
CA ILE A 233 8.26 15.77 1.54
C ILE A 233 7.17 16.70 1.02
N GLY A 234 6.16 16.96 1.81
CA GLY A 234 5.03 17.80 1.45
C GLY A 234 4.04 17.13 0.49
N PRO A 235 3.18 17.90 -0.17
CA PRO A 235 2.03 17.38 -0.91
C PRO A 235 2.36 16.75 -2.27
N SER A 236 3.64 16.69 -2.67
CA SER A 236 4.05 16.13 -3.95
C SER A 236 4.00 14.59 -3.94
N ALA A 237 4.16 13.97 -2.78
CA ALA A 237 4.10 12.53 -2.62
C ALA A 237 2.68 12.01 -2.87
N SER A 238 2.56 10.89 -3.59
CA SER A 238 1.32 10.14 -3.70
C SER A 238 0.95 9.48 -2.37
N MET A 239 -0.27 9.00 -2.21
CA MET A 239 -0.71 8.44 -0.94
C MET A 239 0.04 7.15 -0.57
N ASP A 240 0.42 6.32 -1.55
CA ASP A 240 1.26 5.16 -1.33
C ASP A 240 2.68 5.55 -0.90
N GLU A 241 3.24 6.63 -1.47
CA GLU A 241 4.55 7.19 -1.07
C GLU A 241 4.50 7.74 0.35
N GLN A 242 3.46 8.50 0.69
CA GLN A 242 3.25 9.03 2.04
C GLN A 242 3.21 7.92 3.09
N LEU A 243 2.42 6.87 2.83
CA LEU A 243 2.34 5.72 3.73
C LEU A 243 3.66 4.94 3.77
N ALA A 244 4.31 4.69 2.63
CA ALA A 244 5.55 3.94 2.60
C ALA A 244 6.66 4.66 3.40
N PHE A 245 6.78 5.98 3.27
CA PHE A 245 7.73 6.76 4.03
C PHE A 245 7.38 6.81 5.53
N SER A 246 6.09 6.88 5.87
CA SER A 246 5.65 6.83 7.27
C SER A 246 5.98 5.49 7.93
N PHE A 247 5.83 4.37 7.22
CA PHE A 247 6.27 3.06 7.69
C PHE A 247 7.79 2.97 7.83
N PHE A 248 8.53 3.61 6.95
CA PHE A 248 9.98 3.72 7.08
C PHE A 248 10.38 4.54 8.33
N LEU A 249 9.71 5.64 8.63
CA LEU A 249 9.96 6.44 9.83
C LEU A 249 9.60 5.68 11.11
N GLY A 250 8.45 5.02 11.14
CA GLY A 250 7.96 4.25 12.28
C GLY A 250 8.63 2.88 12.47
N GLN A 251 9.23 2.29 11.41
CA GLN A 251 9.97 1.02 11.41
C GLN A 251 9.38 -0.05 12.35
N GLU A 252 10.16 -0.54 13.32
CA GLU A 252 9.78 -1.64 14.22
C GLU A 252 8.51 -1.34 15.04
N LEU A 253 8.18 -0.06 15.28
CA LEU A 253 6.96 0.32 15.99
C LEU A 253 5.70 0.10 15.15
N LEU A 254 5.81 0.17 13.83
CA LEU A 254 4.69 -0.08 12.91
C LEU A 254 4.66 -1.52 12.36
N PHE A 255 5.79 -2.25 12.38
CA PHE A 255 5.86 -3.63 11.93
C PHE A 255 5.81 -4.65 13.07
N ASN A 256 5.14 -4.34 14.18
CA ASN A 256 5.01 -5.21 15.33
C ASN A 256 3.70 -6.03 15.31
N GLU A 257 3.54 -6.90 16.31
CA GLU A 257 2.36 -7.77 16.46
C GLU A 257 1.07 -7.04 16.83
N ASN A 258 1.17 -5.78 17.30
CA ASN A 258 0.03 -4.93 17.66
C ASN A 258 -0.47 -4.07 16.50
N ALA A 259 0.05 -4.29 15.28
CA ALA A 259 -0.41 -3.59 14.09
C ALA A 259 -1.93 -3.72 13.90
N VAL A 260 -2.53 -2.71 13.29
CA VAL A 260 -3.94 -2.70 12.91
C VAL A 260 -4.11 -2.31 11.44
N PRO A 261 -5.29 -2.48 10.84
CA PRO A 261 -5.52 -2.02 9.48
C PRO A 261 -5.22 -0.52 9.32
N VAL A 262 -4.42 -0.16 8.33
CA VAL A 262 -4.06 1.25 8.03
C VAL A 262 -5.31 2.13 7.86
N GLY A 263 -6.39 1.57 7.27
CA GLY A 263 -7.65 2.28 7.10
C GLY A 263 -8.36 2.67 8.41
N ASP A 264 -8.00 2.04 9.54
CA ASP A 264 -8.55 2.41 10.85
C ASP A 264 -8.09 3.82 11.28
N LEU A 265 -6.97 4.33 10.72
CA LEU A 265 -6.43 5.65 11.02
C LEU A 265 -7.44 6.76 10.73
N LEU A 266 -8.09 6.74 9.57
CA LEU A 266 -9.02 7.80 9.15
C LEU A 266 -10.23 7.95 10.08
N GLY A 267 -10.69 6.83 10.67
CA GLY A 267 -11.76 6.85 11.66
C GLY A 267 -11.31 7.20 13.08
N TRP A 268 -10.02 7.16 13.37
CA TRP A 268 -9.42 7.38 14.67
C TRP A 268 -8.75 8.75 14.78
N SER A 269 -8.05 9.20 13.73
CA SER A 269 -7.23 10.42 13.76
C SER A 269 -8.06 11.70 13.86
N GLU A 270 -7.59 12.63 14.70
CA GLU A 270 -8.09 13.99 14.74
C GLU A 270 -7.21 14.98 13.96
N ARG A 271 -6.02 14.53 13.49
CA ARG A 271 -5.01 15.36 12.83
C ARG A 271 -4.86 15.11 11.34
N VAL A 272 -5.19 13.90 10.88
CA VAL A 272 -5.00 13.45 9.50
C VAL A 272 -6.34 13.05 8.89
N ASP A 273 -6.55 13.44 7.63
CA ASP A 273 -7.71 13.02 6.83
C ASP A 273 -7.31 12.88 5.37
N MET A 274 -8.20 12.31 4.55
CA MET A 274 -8.05 12.31 3.10
C MET A 274 -8.55 13.63 2.52
N GLU A 275 -7.70 14.29 1.76
CA GLU A 275 -8.01 15.59 1.14
C GLU A 275 -7.82 15.50 -0.38
N PRO A 276 -8.69 16.14 -1.18
CA PRO A 276 -8.55 16.21 -2.63
C PRO A 276 -7.27 16.98 -3.04
N TYR A 277 -6.54 16.46 -4.02
CA TYR A 277 -5.39 17.10 -4.62
C TYR A 277 -5.45 16.99 -6.16
N GLY A 278 -6.12 17.92 -6.79
CA GLY A 278 -6.48 17.81 -8.21
C GLY A 278 -7.49 16.70 -8.44
N VAL A 279 -7.12 15.72 -9.25
CA VAL A 279 -7.91 14.51 -9.53
C VAL A 279 -7.57 13.33 -8.59
N GLU A 280 -6.53 13.49 -7.79
CA GLU A 280 -6.04 12.49 -6.86
C GLU A 280 -6.44 12.83 -5.43
N THR A 281 -6.17 11.91 -4.52
CA THR A 281 -6.36 12.09 -3.08
C THR A 281 -5.01 12.01 -2.38
N ARG A 282 -4.85 12.76 -1.29
CA ARG A 282 -3.67 12.74 -0.41
C ARG A 282 -4.12 12.60 1.04
N LEU A 283 -3.25 12.02 1.86
CA LEU A 283 -3.35 12.21 3.30
C LEU A 283 -2.80 13.60 3.64
N TRP A 284 -3.51 14.35 4.46
CA TRP A 284 -3.08 15.69 4.83
C TRP A 284 -3.63 16.11 6.20
N HIS A 285 -3.14 17.23 6.71
CA HIS A 285 -3.66 17.81 7.96
C HIS A 285 -5.16 18.05 7.86
N LYS A 286 -5.92 17.42 8.70
CA LYS A 286 -7.39 17.49 8.75
C LYS A 286 -7.92 18.93 8.75
N GLY A 287 -8.81 19.22 7.83
CA GLY A 287 -9.40 20.55 7.67
C GLY A 287 -8.45 21.65 7.15
N SER A 288 -7.27 21.27 6.66
CA SER A 288 -6.31 22.20 6.05
C SER A 288 -6.28 21.99 4.53
N VAL A 289 -6.22 23.08 3.79
CA VAL A 289 -6.07 23.03 2.33
C VAL A 289 -4.65 22.60 1.99
N ILE A 290 -4.50 21.61 1.11
CA ILE A 290 -3.19 21.22 0.59
C ILE A 290 -2.60 22.37 -0.23
N PRO A 291 -1.34 22.81 0.04
CA PRO A 291 -0.70 23.84 -0.73
C PRO A 291 -0.59 23.46 -2.21
N ALA A 292 -1.03 24.36 -3.10
CA ALA A 292 -0.81 24.16 -4.53
C ALA A 292 0.70 24.14 -4.83
N GLN A 293 1.12 23.26 -5.75
CA GLN A 293 2.49 23.28 -6.24
C GLN A 293 2.78 24.64 -6.88
N SER A 294 3.80 25.33 -6.38
CA SER A 294 4.26 26.62 -6.90
C SER A 294 5.17 26.46 -8.11
#